data_3d1780422fc63fddf459afad761770de
#
_entry.id   3d1780422fc63fddf459afad761770de
#
_cell.length_a   1.000
_cell.length_b   1.000
_cell.length_c   1.000
_cell.angle_alpha   90.00
_cell.angle_beta   90.00
_cell.angle_gamma   90.00
#
_symmetry.space_group_name_H-M   'P 1'
#
loop_
_entity.id
_entity.type
_entity.pdbx_description
1 polymer ?
#
loop_
_entity_poly.entity_id
_entity_poly.type
_entity_poly.pdbx_seq_one_letter_code
_entity_poly.pdbx_strand_id
1 'polypeptide(L)'
;MFNHTLVIFGASLLMVFPAHAFDFNFDQAISIAKKVQQARKPIDQPEEIRIGHGIAENILGAAPLLPDIRVQQYVNEVGRWLSLQTERPDLPWQFGVLDSTDINAFATPGGTIFITNGLLQRMGSESELAGVLAHEMVHVLRKHHLAALQKAARMDIATELAGEALKDRGNAKVLDKAIKAGTEVYARGLDKEDEFEADRMGIVIATRAGYDPYGLPAVLQILDAINPHDSSLALMFKTHPSPRDRLTLLDKEMGDRFDAYPAPLQADKRFISEIAQRK
;
A
#
# COMPACT_ATOMS: atom_id res chain seq x y z
N MET A 1 -34.99 -56.74 -63.43
CA MET A 1 -34.51 -55.39 -63.15
C MET A 1 -35.53 -54.74 -62.21
N PHE A 2 -35.27 -54.77 -60.94
CA PHE A 2 -36.14 -54.15 -59.93
C PHE A 2 -35.33 -52.96 -59.28
N ASN A 3 -35.84 -51.76 -59.50
CA ASN A 3 -35.39 -50.55 -58.83
C ASN A 3 -36.06 -50.47 -57.47
N HIS A 4 -35.28 -50.50 -56.40
CA HIS A 4 -35.75 -50.16 -55.06
C HIS A 4 -35.35 -48.69 -54.74
N THR A 5 -36.36 -47.83 -54.75
CA THR A 5 -36.26 -46.47 -54.29
C THR A 5 -36.37 -46.46 -52.74
N LEU A 6 -35.32 -46.13 -52.07
CA LEU A 6 -35.27 -45.97 -50.61
C LEU A 6 -35.77 -44.56 -50.23
N VAL A 7 -36.90 -44.47 -49.59
CA VAL A 7 -37.44 -43.21 -49.03
C VAL A 7 -36.93 -43.09 -47.62
N ILE A 8 -36.03 -42.10 -47.40
CA ILE A 8 -35.52 -41.72 -46.07
C ILE A 8 -36.47 -40.68 -45.49
N PHE A 9 -37.25 -41.07 -44.45
CA PHE A 9 -38.04 -40.15 -43.62
C PHE A 9 -37.04 -39.47 -42.65
N GLY A 10 -36.69 -38.19 -42.90
CA GLY A 10 -35.97 -37.39 -41.98
C GLY A 10 -36.91 -36.83 -40.89
N ALA A 11 -36.86 -37.38 -39.71
CA ALA A 11 -37.54 -36.82 -38.54
C ALA A 11 -36.73 -35.61 -38.05
N SER A 12 -37.17 -34.39 -38.37
CA SER A 12 -36.63 -33.14 -37.80
C SER A 12 -37.09 -33.00 -36.35
N LEU A 13 -36.21 -33.33 -35.42
CA LEU A 13 -36.40 -33.07 -33.98
C LEU A 13 -36.22 -31.55 -33.73
N LEU A 14 -37.31 -30.81 -33.69
CA LEU A 14 -37.35 -29.43 -33.24
C LEU A 14 -37.08 -29.42 -31.73
N MET A 15 -35.83 -29.16 -31.34
CA MET A 15 -35.49 -28.79 -29.96
C MET A 15 -36.05 -27.39 -29.69
N VAL A 16 -37.18 -27.36 -29.00
CA VAL A 16 -37.70 -26.14 -28.39
C VAL A 16 -36.86 -25.86 -27.14
N PHE A 17 -35.88 -24.98 -27.27
CA PHE A 17 -35.24 -24.39 -26.09
C PHE A 17 -36.25 -23.47 -25.42
N PRO A 18 -36.52 -23.61 -24.12
CA PRO A 18 -37.31 -22.62 -23.41
C PRO A 18 -36.57 -21.30 -23.49
N ALA A 19 -37.17 -20.32 -24.12
CA ALA A 19 -36.74 -18.93 -24.04
C ALA A 19 -36.94 -18.51 -22.57
N HIS A 20 -35.91 -18.69 -21.77
CA HIS A 20 -35.82 -17.96 -20.50
C HIS A 20 -35.71 -16.50 -20.90
N ALA A 21 -36.79 -15.77 -20.77
CA ALA A 21 -36.79 -14.32 -20.83
C ALA A 21 -35.79 -13.86 -19.77
N PHE A 22 -34.68 -13.31 -20.22
CA PHE A 22 -33.77 -12.57 -19.36
C PHE A 22 -34.59 -11.41 -18.82
N ASP A 23 -35.03 -11.52 -17.58
CA ASP A 23 -35.75 -10.46 -16.89
C ASP A 23 -34.72 -9.38 -16.58
N PHE A 24 -34.53 -8.48 -17.55
CA PHE A 24 -33.55 -7.39 -17.46
C PHE A 24 -34.12 -6.34 -16.51
N ASN A 25 -33.69 -6.41 -15.23
CA ASN A 25 -34.09 -5.45 -14.22
C ASN A 25 -33.37 -4.12 -14.46
N PHE A 26 -34.08 -3.19 -15.06
CA PHE A 26 -33.57 -1.85 -15.45
C PHE A 26 -33.09 -1.04 -14.24
N ASP A 27 -33.74 -1.17 -13.08
CA ASP A 27 -33.38 -0.49 -11.84
C ASP A 27 -32.06 -1.02 -11.28
N GLN A 28 -31.83 -2.33 -11.42
CA GLN A 28 -30.58 -2.97 -11.07
C GLN A 28 -29.44 -2.52 -11.98
N ALA A 29 -29.66 -2.42 -13.28
CA ALA A 29 -28.69 -1.92 -14.25
C ALA A 29 -28.32 -0.45 -13.97
N ILE A 30 -29.28 0.41 -13.62
CA ILE A 30 -29.06 1.80 -13.24
C ILE A 30 -28.27 1.88 -11.92
N SER A 31 -28.61 1.06 -10.93
CA SER A 31 -27.89 0.99 -9.65
C SER A 31 -26.42 0.61 -9.85
N ILE A 32 -26.17 -0.39 -10.67
CA ILE A 32 -24.83 -0.85 -11.05
C ILE A 32 -24.05 0.24 -11.79
N ALA A 33 -24.67 0.88 -12.79
CA ALA A 33 -24.06 1.96 -13.54
C ALA A 33 -23.66 3.15 -12.62
N LYS A 34 -24.49 3.49 -11.64
CA LYS A 34 -24.18 4.49 -10.62
C LYS A 34 -23.00 4.07 -9.72
N LYS A 35 -22.96 2.80 -9.27
CA LYS A 35 -21.84 2.26 -8.46
C LYS A 35 -20.54 2.30 -9.26
N VAL A 36 -20.53 1.89 -10.52
CA VAL A 36 -19.37 1.94 -11.43
C VAL A 36 -18.91 3.38 -11.66
N GLN A 37 -19.86 4.29 -11.88
CA GLN A 37 -19.55 5.72 -12.05
C GLN A 37 -18.95 6.33 -10.78
N GLN A 38 -19.46 5.96 -9.61
CA GLN A 38 -18.96 6.41 -8.32
C GLN A 38 -17.56 5.85 -8.02
N ALA A 39 -17.30 4.57 -8.34
CA ALA A 39 -15.98 3.94 -8.20
C ALA A 39 -14.94 4.48 -9.19
N ARG A 40 -15.36 5.20 -10.24
CA ARG A 40 -14.49 5.88 -11.21
C ARG A 40 -14.18 7.33 -10.86
N LYS A 41 -14.90 7.93 -9.91
CA LYS A 41 -14.60 9.30 -9.49
C LYS A 41 -13.20 9.39 -8.89
N PRO A 42 -12.41 10.38 -9.28
CA PRO A 42 -11.17 10.68 -8.56
C PRO A 42 -11.50 10.98 -7.10
N ILE A 43 -10.75 10.37 -6.20
CA ILE A 43 -10.84 10.67 -4.76
C ILE A 43 -10.12 12.01 -4.56
N ASP A 44 -10.83 13.00 -4.04
CA ASP A 44 -10.26 14.30 -3.69
C ASP A 44 -9.43 14.21 -2.40
N GLN A 45 -8.69 15.27 -2.09
CA GLN A 45 -7.81 15.27 -0.92
C GLN A 45 -8.55 15.15 0.41
N PRO A 46 -9.69 15.80 0.66
CA PRO A 46 -10.45 15.59 1.89
C PRO A 46 -10.91 14.15 2.08
N GLU A 47 -11.34 13.49 1.02
CA GLU A 47 -11.75 12.09 1.07
C GLU A 47 -10.54 11.15 1.24
N GLU A 48 -9.42 11.43 0.58
CA GLU A 48 -8.14 10.72 0.77
C GLU A 48 -7.72 10.74 2.25
N ILE A 49 -7.73 11.92 2.89
CA ILE A 49 -7.40 12.09 4.31
C ILE A 49 -8.38 11.31 5.20
N ARG A 50 -9.68 11.38 4.94
CA ARG A 50 -10.70 10.66 5.71
C ARG A 50 -10.54 9.14 5.64
N ILE A 51 -10.26 8.61 4.45
CA ILE A 51 -9.96 7.18 4.25
C ILE A 51 -8.72 6.81 5.06
N GLY A 52 -7.66 7.60 4.95
CA GLY A 52 -6.40 7.35 5.65
C GLY A 52 -6.54 7.37 7.17
N HIS A 53 -7.29 8.31 7.73
CA HIS A 53 -7.58 8.34 9.17
C HIS A 53 -8.30 7.07 9.64
N GLY A 54 -9.34 6.60 8.92
CA GLY A 54 -10.02 5.36 9.27
C GLY A 54 -9.11 4.13 9.23
N ILE A 55 -8.14 4.08 8.30
CA ILE A 55 -7.13 3.02 8.25
C ILE A 55 -6.15 3.17 9.41
N ALA A 56 -5.68 4.38 9.70
CA ALA A 56 -4.78 4.68 10.82
C ALA A 56 -5.39 4.28 12.16
N GLU A 57 -6.68 4.54 12.38
CA GLU A 57 -7.43 4.11 13.58
C GLU A 57 -7.44 2.58 13.72
N ASN A 58 -7.61 1.84 12.62
CA ASN A 58 -7.55 0.38 12.65
C ASN A 58 -6.14 -0.14 12.98
N ILE A 59 -5.10 0.50 12.44
CA ILE A 59 -3.70 0.15 12.76
C ILE A 59 -3.44 0.40 14.25
N LEU A 60 -3.85 1.56 14.78
CA LEU A 60 -3.70 1.90 16.20
C LEU A 60 -4.53 1.00 17.12
N GLY A 61 -5.65 0.49 16.64
CA GLY A 61 -6.44 -0.52 17.37
C GLY A 61 -5.75 -1.89 17.46
N ALA A 62 -4.87 -2.22 16.51
CA ALA A 62 -4.10 -3.46 16.48
C ALA A 62 -2.76 -3.33 17.22
N ALA A 63 -2.09 -2.17 17.14
CA ALA A 63 -0.83 -1.87 17.79
C ALA A 63 -0.85 -0.41 18.28
N PRO A 64 -0.83 -0.14 19.60
CA PRO A 64 -0.84 1.21 20.13
C PRO A 64 0.48 1.93 19.83
N LEU A 65 0.50 3.24 20.00
CA LEU A 65 1.73 4.02 19.94
C LEU A 65 2.67 3.62 21.08
N LEU A 66 3.96 3.55 20.77
CA LEU A 66 5.02 3.39 21.78
C LEU A 66 4.88 4.50 22.86
N PRO A 67 4.78 4.16 24.15
CA PRO A 67 4.58 5.14 25.21
C PRO A 67 5.88 5.88 25.59
N ASP A 68 6.58 6.40 24.58
CA ASP A 68 7.79 7.22 24.70
C ASP A 68 7.66 8.49 23.87
N ILE A 69 7.30 9.57 24.55
CA ILE A 69 7.02 10.85 23.90
C ILE A 69 8.25 11.42 23.17
N ARG A 70 9.47 11.17 23.63
CA ARG A 70 10.67 11.68 22.97
C ARG A 70 10.91 10.96 21.65
N VAL A 71 10.73 9.64 21.61
CA VAL A 71 10.83 8.86 20.38
C VAL A 71 9.77 9.31 19.38
N GLN A 72 8.52 9.49 19.84
CA GLN A 72 7.44 10.01 18.98
C GLN A 72 7.77 11.39 18.39
N GLN A 73 8.22 12.30 19.22
CA GLN A 73 8.60 13.66 18.77
C GLN A 73 9.76 13.61 17.78
N TYR A 74 10.81 12.85 18.08
CA TYR A 74 11.96 12.70 17.21
C TYR A 74 11.60 12.16 15.82
N VAL A 75 10.83 11.09 15.75
CA VAL A 75 10.40 10.51 14.47
C VAL A 75 9.47 11.48 13.70
N ASN A 76 8.61 12.22 14.41
CA ASN A 76 7.82 13.27 13.78
C ASN A 76 8.67 14.42 13.22
N GLU A 77 9.71 14.86 13.94
CA GLU A 77 10.62 15.90 13.46
C GLU A 77 11.34 15.49 12.17
N VAL A 78 11.89 14.26 12.13
CA VAL A 78 12.53 13.72 10.93
C VAL A 78 11.53 13.65 9.76
N GLY A 79 10.33 13.09 10.00
CA GLY A 79 9.31 12.96 8.99
C GLY A 79 8.79 14.32 8.47
N ARG A 80 8.58 15.29 9.38
CA ARG A 80 8.18 16.66 9.01
C ARG A 80 9.25 17.35 8.18
N TRP A 81 10.51 17.17 8.51
CA TRP A 81 11.63 17.70 7.71
C TRP A 81 11.65 17.13 6.30
N LEU A 82 11.45 15.81 6.16
CA LEU A 82 11.33 15.13 4.87
C LEU A 82 10.13 15.66 4.07
N SER A 83 8.99 15.92 4.72
CA SER A 83 7.77 16.36 4.02
C SER A 83 7.94 17.69 3.29
N LEU A 84 8.82 18.56 3.77
CA LEU A 84 9.15 19.83 3.13
C LEU A 84 9.88 19.65 1.78
N GLN A 85 10.44 18.47 1.51
CA GLN A 85 11.13 18.14 0.26
C GLN A 85 10.22 17.48 -0.78
N THR A 86 8.94 17.36 -0.47
CA THR A 86 7.93 16.68 -1.33
C THR A 86 7.10 17.69 -2.13
N GLU A 87 6.41 17.21 -3.15
CA GLU A 87 5.45 17.99 -3.94
C GLU A 87 4.11 18.27 -3.21
N ARG A 88 3.89 17.68 -2.02
CA ARG A 88 2.69 17.87 -1.21
C ARG A 88 3.02 18.21 0.26
N PRO A 89 3.80 19.27 0.55
CA PRO A 89 4.21 19.62 1.90
C PRO A 89 3.03 20.02 2.80
N ASP A 90 1.92 20.46 2.21
CA ASP A 90 0.72 20.93 2.92
C ASP A 90 -0.23 19.80 3.35
N LEU A 91 0.07 18.53 3.04
CA LEU A 91 -0.67 17.42 3.62
C LEU A 91 -0.51 17.42 5.15
N PRO A 92 -1.53 16.95 5.89
CA PRO A 92 -1.45 16.84 7.35
C PRO A 92 -0.55 15.66 7.76
N TRP A 93 0.72 15.71 7.38
CA TRP A 93 1.70 14.69 7.67
C TRP A 93 1.81 14.40 9.16
N GLN A 94 1.68 13.15 9.55
CA GLN A 94 1.82 12.64 10.91
C GLN A 94 2.68 11.39 10.89
N PHE A 95 3.56 11.27 11.87
CA PHE A 95 4.47 10.14 11.99
C PHE A 95 4.37 9.56 13.40
N GLY A 96 4.28 8.23 13.51
CA GLY A 96 4.15 7.56 14.79
C GLY A 96 4.98 6.29 14.86
N VAL A 97 5.44 5.95 16.06
CA VAL A 97 6.10 4.68 16.36
C VAL A 97 5.10 3.77 17.05
N LEU A 98 4.86 2.59 16.49
CA LEU A 98 3.98 1.58 17.08
C LEU A 98 4.76 0.73 18.10
N ASP A 99 4.11 0.41 19.23
CA ASP A 99 4.63 -0.52 20.22
C ASP A 99 4.43 -1.97 19.74
N SER A 100 5.24 -2.34 18.76
CA SER A 100 5.28 -3.68 18.18
C SER A 100 6.72 -4.11 17.93
N THR A 101 7.00 -5.38 18.22
CA THR A 101 8.30 -6.03 17.91
C THR A 101 8.40 -6.49 16.46
N ASP A 102 7.31 -6.48 15.71
CA ASP A 102 7.31 -6.76 14.28
C ASP A 102 8.20 -5.75 13.55
N ILE A 103 8.72 -6.16 12.39
CA ILE A 103 9.57 -5.34 11.56
C ILE A 103 8.73 -4.84 10.39
N ASN A 104 8.23 -3.61 10.46
CA ASN A 104 7.43 -3.03 9.38
C ASN A 104 7.31 -1.50 9.47
N ALA A 105 6.87 -0.90 8.35
CA ALA A 105 6.37 0.47 8.29
C ALA A 105 5.06 0.50 7.49
N PHE A 106 4.27 1.56 7.64
CA PHE A 106 2.95 1.70 7.00
C PHE A 106 2.68 3.15 6.66
N ALA A 107 2.25 3.40 5.43
CA ALA A 107 1.71 4.69 5.03
C ALA A 107 0.20 4.59 4.81
N THR A 108 -0.59 5.51 5.34
CA THR A 108 -2.01 5.61 5.01
C THR A 108 -2.27 6.77 4.05
N PRO A 109 -3.28 6.71 3.18
CA PRO A 109 -3.66 7.83 2.34
C PRO A 109 -3.80 9.12 3.18
N GLY A 110 -3.42 10.27 2.62
CA GLY A 110 -3.55 11.54 3.31
C GLY A 110 -2.41 11.90 4.28
N GLY A 111 -1.39 11.02 4.49
CA GLY A 111 -0.13 11.43 5.10
C GLY A 111 0.14 10.96 6.52
N THR A 112 -0.56 9.94 7.04
CA THR A 112 -0.17 9.30 8.30
C THR A 112 0.77 8.13 8.03
N ILE A 113 1.94 8.11 8.66
CA ILE A 113 2.98 7.10 8.53
C ILE A 113 3.32 6.53 9.89
N PHE A 114 3.36 5.20 9.97
CA PHE A 114 3.79 4.48 11.16
C PHE A 114 5.05 3.66 10.87
N ILE A 115 5.95 3.59 11.86
CA ILE A 115 7.04 2.65 11.90
C ILE A 115 6.92 1.83 13.19
N THR A 116 7.19 0.54 13.13
CA THR A 116 7.20 -0.29 14.34
C THR A 116 8.49 -0.07 15.14
N ASN A 117 8.40 -0.19 16.46
CA ASN A 117 9.57 -0.16 17.32
C ASN A 117 10.57 -1.27 16.93
N GLY A 118 10.07 -2.44 16.52
CA GLY A 118 10.89 -3.55 16.03
C GLY A 118 11.77 -3.19 14.84
N LEU A 119 11.27 -2.41 13.88
CA LEU A 119 12.07 -1.91 12.75
C LEU A 119 13.01 -0.79 13.22
N LEU A 120 12.51 0.19 13.97
CA LEU A 120 13.30 1.34 14.44
C LEU A 120 14.53 0.91 15.25
N GLN A 121 14.39 -0.10 16.11
CA GLN A 121 15.50 -0.62 16.94
C GLN A 121 16.58 -1.37 16.13
N ARG A 122 16.34 -1.71 14.89
CA ARG A 122 17.34 -2.34 14.01
C ARG A 122 18.16 -1.33 13.21
N MET A 123 17.70 -0.10 13.15
CA MET A 123 18.42 0.98 12.47
C MET A 123 19.63 1.44 13.27
N GLY A 124 20.67 1.85 12.56
CA GLY A 124 21.92 2.36 13.12
C GLY A 124 22.12 3.87 12.91
N SER A 125 21.30 4.51 12.06
CA SER A 125 21.47 5.91 11.67
C SER A 125 20.15 6.63 11.44
N GLU A 126 20.17 7.96 11.51
CA GLU A 126 19.02 8.80 11.14
C GLU A 126 18.75 8.74 9.64
N SER A 127 19.77 8.52 8.82
CA SER A 127 19.61 8.35 7.37
C SER A 127 18.84 7.08 7.01
N GLU A 128 19.00 6.01 7.78
CA GLU A 128 18.21 4.79 7.65
C GLU A 128 16.73 5.05 7.97
N LEU A 129 16.46 5.75 9.08
CA LEU A 129 15.09 6.16 9.43
C LEU A 129 14.51 7.07 8.34
N ALA A 130 15.25 8.07 7.89
CA ALA A 130 14.82 9.00 6.84
C ALA A 130 14.53 8.27 5.52
N GLY A 131 15.34 7.29 5.16
CA GLY A 131 15.15 6.47 3.97
C GLY A 131 13.82 5.69 4.01
N VAL A 132 13.51 5.04 5.13
CA VAL A 132 12.24 4.31 5.31
C VAL A 132 11.05 5.25 5.32
N LEU A 133 11.11 6.35 6.08
CA LEU A 133 10.02 7.32 6.12
C LEU A 133 9.76 7.94 4.73
N ALA A 134 10.82 8.26 3.99
CA ALA A 134 10.71 8.79 2.63
C ALA A 134 10.11 7.78 1.65
N HIS A 135 10.45 6.48 1.76
CA HIS A 135 9.83 5.40 1.00
C HIS A 135 8.31 5.36 1.25
N GLU A 136 7.89 5.36 2.52
CA GLU A 136 6.48 5.39 2.90
C GLU A 136 5.76 6.67 2.41
N MET A 137 6.46 7.81 2.43
CA MET A 137 5.90 9.06 1.91
C MET A 137 5.61 8.97 0.41
N VAL A 138 6.43 8.29 -0.38
CA VAL A 138 6.18 8.10 -1.81
C VAL A 138 4.88 7.34 -2.05
N HIS A 139 4.56 6.34 -1.23
CA HIS A 139 3.27 5.63 -1.36
C HIS A 139 2.07 6.58 -1.19
N VAL A 140 2.18 7.59 -0.31
CA VAL A 140 1.15 8.64 -0.17
C VAL A 140 1.15 9.58 -1.38
N LEU A 141 2.31 10.07 -1.79
CA LEU A 141 2.47 11.03 -2.89
C LEU A 141 1.97 10.47 -4.22
N ARG A 142 2.29 9.21 -4.51
CA ARG A 142 1.88 8.46 -5.70
C ARG A 142 0.51 7.82 -5.56
N LYS A 143 -0.10 7.89 -4.38
CA LYS A 143 -1.42 7.31 -4.08
C LYS A 143 -1.49 5.79 -4.32
N HIS A 144 -0.40 5.05 -4.13
CA HIS A 144 -0.32 3.61 -4.40
C HIS A 144 -1.41 2.84 -3.64
N HIS A 145 -1.54 3.05 -2.32
CA HIS A 145 -2.58 2.41 -1.52
C HIS A 145 -3.99 2.81 -1.98
N LEU A 146 -4.19 4.08 -2.35
CA LEU A 146 -5.48 4.55 -2.82
C LEU A 146 -5.88 3.91 -4.16
N ALA A 147 -4.92 3.76 -5.08
CA ALA A 147 -5.11 3.06 -6.36
C ALA A 147 -5.43 1.57 -6.14
N ALA A 148 -4.72 0.91 -5.23
CA ALA A 148 -4.98 -0.48 -4.86
C ALA A 148 -6.39 -0.66 -4.25
N LEU A 149 -6.83 0.25 -3.36
CA LEU A 149 -8.18 0.28 -2.81
C LEU A 149 -9.25 0.45 -3.90
N GLN A 150 -9.03 1.37 -4.85
CA GLN A 150 -9.95 1.55 -5.97
C GLN A 150 -10.00 0.34 -6.90
N LYS A 151 -8.85 -0.32 -7.14
CA LYS A 151 -8.75 -1.56 -7.92
C LYS A 151 -9.54 -2.67 -7.23
N ALA A 152 -9.37 -2.87 -5.93
CA ALA A 152 -10.12 -3.85 -5.15
C ALA A 152 -11.63 -3.59 -5.18
N ALA A 153 -12.06 -2.34 -4.96
CA ALA A 153 -13.47 -1.97 -5.02
C ALA A 153 -14.11 -2.23 -6.41
N ARG A 154 -13.36 -2.01 -7.49
CA ARG A 154 -13.82 -2.32 -8.85
C ARG A 154 -13.94 -3.82 -9.09
N MET A 155 -13.02 -4.62 -8.56
CA MET A 155 -13.07 -6.08 -8.65
C MET A 155 -14.26 -6.65 -7.87
N ASP A 156 -14.56 -6.14 -6.69
CA ASP A 156 -15.73 -6.51 -5.90
C ASP A 156 -17.04 -6.22 -6.65
N ILE A 157 -17.14 -5.03 -7.29
CA ILE A 157 -18.28 -4.69 -8.12
C ILE A 157 -18.40 -5.65 -9.32
N ALA A 158 -17.29 -5.98 -9.98
CA ALA A 158 -17.28 -6.92 -11.10
C ALA A 158 -17.70 -8.34 -10.66
N THR A 159 -17.28 -8.78 -9.47
CA THR A 159 -17.69 -10.07 -8.90
C THR A 159 -19.16 -10.08 -8.48
N GLU A 160 -19.66 -8.97 -7.91
CA GLU A 160 -21.09 -8.79 -7.59
C GLU A 160 -21.97 -8.83 -8.86
N LEU A 161 -21.43 -8.36 -10.00
CA LEU A 161 -22.09 -8.42 -11.32
C LEU A 161 -22.09 -9.82 -11.92
N ALA A 162 -21.01 -10.58 -11.72
CA ALA A 162 -20.87 -11.94 -12.25
C ALA A 162 -21.62 -12.99 -11.40
N GLY A 163 -21.84 -12.72 -10.12
CA GLY A 163 -22.56 -13.56 -9.18
C GLY A 163 -23.86 -12.90 -8.74
N GLU A 164 -25.01 -13.33 -9.31
CA GLU A 164 -26.38 -12.89 -9.01
C GLU A 164 -26.59 -12.07 -7.73
N ALA A 165 -27.14 -10.85 -7.92
CA ALA A 165 -28.10 -10.17 -7.06
C ALA A 165 -28.08 -10.53 -5.56
N LEU A 166 -27.22 -9.89 -4.79
CA LEU A 166 -27.35 -9.84 -3.34
C LEU A 166 -27.76 -8.44 -2.88
N LYS A 167 -29.08 -8.34 -2.58
CA LYS A 167 -29.77 -7.42 -1.65
C LYS A 167 -29.02 -6.18 -1.17
N ASP A 168 -29.56 -5.08 -1.63
CA ASP A 168 -29.66 -3.74 -1.03
C ASP A 168 -28.88 -3.51 0.29
N ARG A 169 -27.78 -2.76 0.22
CA ARG A 169 -27.08 -2.24 1.38
C ARG A 169 -26.62 -0.80 1.12
N GLY A 170 -27.17 0.13 1.92
CA GLY A 170 -27.04 1.58 1.78
C GLY A 170 -25.59 2.15 1.87
N ASN A 171 -25.46 3.42 1.46
CA ASN A 171 -24.21 4.16 1.23
C ASN A 171 -23.22 4.22 2.42
N ALA A 172 -23.67 4.11 3.68
CA ALA A 172 -22.81 4.07 4.87
C ALA A 172 -21.86 2.85 4.88
N LYS A 173 -22.24 1.77 4.20
CA LYS A 173 -21.46 0.54 4.13
C LYS A 173 -20.31 0.56 3.11
N VAL A 174 -20.27 1.54 2.19
CA VAL A 174 -19.18 1.64 1.19
C VAL A 174 -17.89 2.14 1.85
N LEU A 175 -18.00 3.10 2.77
CA LEU A 175 -16.84 3.60 3.52
C LEU A 175 -16.30 2.55 4.49
N ASP A 176 -17.18 1.87 5.24
CA ASP A 176 -16.78 0.77 6.12
C ASP A 176 -16.14 -0.38 5.35
N LYS A 177 -16.65 -0.67 4.13
CA LYS A 177 -16.00 -1.64 3.23
C LYS A 177 -14.64 -1.15 2.73
N ALA A 178 -14.49 0.13 2.40
CA ALA A 178 -13.21 0.69 1.97
C ALA A 178 -12.17 0.65 3.12
N ILE A 179 -12.59 0.93 4.35
CA ILE A 179 -11.72 0.85 5.53
C ILE A 179 -11.31 -0.60 5.82
N LYS A 180 -12.25 -1.56 5.74
CA LYS A 180 -11.94 -3.00 5.87
C LYS A 180 -11.11 -3.53 4.71
N ALA A 181 -11.42 -3.14 3.47
CA ALA A 181 -10.62 -3.47 2.29
C ALA A 181 -9.24 -2.81 2.38
N GLY A 182 -9.13 -1.66 3.01
CA GLY A 182 -7.85 -1.02 3.33
C GLY A 182 -6.94 -1.97 4.11
N THR A 183 -7.46 -2.54 5.19
CA THR A 183 -6.70 -3.51 5.99
C THR A 183 -6.30 -4.76 5.18
N GLU A 184 -7.16 -5.23 4.27
CA GLU A 184 -6.83 -6.35 3.37
C GLU A 184 -5.80 -5.96 2.29
N VAL A 185 -5.86 -4.74 1.74
CA VAL A 185 -4.86 -4.24 0.77
C VAL A 185 -3.50 -4.15 1.44
N TYR A 186 -3.44 -3.65 2.67
CA TYR A 186 -2.21 -3.66 3.47
C TYR A 186 -1.70 -5.08 3.76
N ALA A 187 -2.59 -6.07 3.86
CA ALA A 187 -2.20 -7.46 4.06
C ALA A 187 -1.77 -8.18 2.77
N ARG A 188 -2.11 -7.65 1.58
CA ARG A 188 -1.75 -8.25 0.27
C ARG A 188 -0.53 -7.64 -0.38
N GLY A 189 -0.12 -6.43 0.05
CA GLY A 189 0.98 -5.68 -0.54
C GLY A 189 0.61 -4.91 -1.82
N LEU A 190 1.55 -4.12 -2.28
CA LEU A 190 1.48 -3.31 -3.50
C LEU A 190 2.12 -4.03 -4.69
N ASP A 191 1.92 -3.51 -5.89
CA ASP A 191 2.56 -4.03 -7.09
C ASP A 191 4.09 -3.73 -7.01
N LYS A 192 4.94 -4.61 -7.59
CA LYS A 192 6.40 -4.49 -7.50
C LYS A 192 6.92 -3.17 -8.07
N GLU A 193 6.29 -2.67 -9.10
CA GLU A 193 6.62 -1.39 -9.75
C GLU A 193 6.40 -0.21 -8.82
N ASP A 194 5.32 -0.23 -8.02
CA ASP A 194 5.03 0.79 -7.00
C ASP A 194 6.10 0.82 -5.91
N GLU A 195 6.59 -0.35 -5.50
CA GLU A 195 7.67 -0.50 -4.53
C GLU A 195 9.01 0.03 -5.06
N PHE A 196 9.33 -0.32 -6.31
CA PHE A 196 10.54 0.18 -6.96
C PHE A 196 10.49 1.69 -7.21
N GLU A 197 9.30 2.25 -7.52
CA GLU A 197 9.13 3.71 -7.58
C GLU A 197 9.34 4.33 -6.19
N ALA A 198 8.79 3.72 -5.14
CA ALA A 198 8.93 4.21 -3.77
C ALA A 198 10.39 4.21 -3.31
N ASP A 199 11.16 3.19 -3.65
CA ASP A 199 12.58 3.12 -3.37
C ASP A 199 13.36 4.27 -4.01
N ARG A 200 13.23 4.43 -5.33
CA ARG A 200 13.96 5.45 -6.10
C ARG A 200 13.63 6.86 -5.63
N MET A 201 12.35 7.16 -5.51
CA MET A 201 11.91 8.49 -5.12
C MET A 201 12.17 8.76 -3.63
N GLY A 202 12.05 7.75 -2.77
CA GLY A 202 12.39 7.85 -1.35
C GLY A 202 13.85 8.25 -1.14
N ILE A 203 14.77 7.61 -1.87
CA ILE A 203 16.20 8.01 -1.86
C ILE A 203 16.37 9.47 -2.29
N VAL A 204 15.69 9.92 -3.34
CA VAL A 204 15.77 11.31 -3.81
C VAL A 204 15.25 12.30 -2.75
N ILE A 205 14.12 11.99 -2.10
CA ILE A 205 13.55 12.83 -1.04
C ILE A 205 14.51 12.91 0.16
N ALA A 206 15.02 11.76 0.63
CA ALA A 206 15.97 11.72 1.74
C ALA A 206 17.26 12.51 1.42
N THR A 207 17.80 12.34 0.21
CA THR A 207 19.00 13.07 -0.24
C THR A 207 18.76 14.58 -0.32
N ARG A 208 17.61 15.03 -0.81
CA ARG A 208 17.23 16.46 -0.82
C ARG A 208 17.09 17.03 0.59
N ALA A 209 16.66 16.22 1.53
CA ALA A 209 16.58 16.59 2.94
C ALA A 209 17.96 16.64 3.63
N GLY A 210 19.03 16.23 2.93
CA GLY A 210 20.40 16.23 3.42
C GLY A 210 20.84 14.93 4.09
N TYR A 211 20.08 13.84 3.94
CA TYR A 211 20.43 12.52 4.46
C TYR A 211 21.29 11.72 3.46
N ASP A 212 22.00 10.73 3.98
CA ASP A 212 22.77 9.80 3.18
C ASP A 212 21.84 9.02 2.22
N PRO A 213 22.07 9.07 0.89
CA PRO A 213 21.29 8.32 -0.08
C PRO A 213 21.34 6.80 0.11
N TYR A 214 22.38 6.31 0.81
CA TYR A 214 22.53 4.88 1.11
C TYR A 214 21.77 4.43 2.37
N GLY A 215 21.04 5.32 3.05
CA GLY A 215 20.26 4.99 4.24
C GLY A 215 19.20 3.89 3.98
N LEU A 216 18.38 4.04 2.95
CA LEU A 216 17.39 2.99 2.58
C LEU A 216 18.05 1.68 2.11
N PRO A 217 19.06 1.70 1.22
CA PRO A 217 19.83 0.49 0.91
C PRO A 217 20.39 -0.23 2.14
N ALA A 218 20.90 0.51 3.13
CA ALA A 218 21.42 -0.08 4.37
C ALA A 218 20.33 -0.83 5.16
N VAL A 219 19.13 -0.25 5.28
CA VAL A 219 17.98 -0.95 5.89
C VAL A 219 17.63 -2.22 5.11
N LEU A 220 17.57 -2.16 3.78
CA LEU A 220 17.29 -3.34 2.96
C LEU A 220 18.36 -4.43 3.14
N GLN A 221 19.65 -4.08 3.34
CA GLN A 221 20.70 -5.04 3.66
C GLN A 221 20.49 -5.67 5.04
N ILE A 222 20.11 -4.89 6.05
CA ILE A 222 19.77 -5.40 7.38
C ILE A 222 18.63 -6.40 7.27
N LEU A 223 17.58 -6.08 6.51
CA LEU A 223 16.41 -6.93 6.31
C LEU A 223 16.74 -8.22 5.54
N ASP A 224 17.59 -8.15 4.52
CA ASP A 224 18.04 -9.34 3.74
C ASP A 224 18.90 -10.29 4.58
N ALA A 225 19.59 -9.78 5.60
CA ALA A 225 20.41 -10.58 6.50
C ALA A 225 19.62 -11.31 7.60
N ILE A 226 18.36 -10.92 7.85
CA ILE A 226 17.51 -11.60 8.85
C ILE A 226 17.00 -12.92 8.28
N ASN A 227 16.87 -13.92 9.15
CA ASN A 227 16.29 -15.21 8.74
C ASN A 227 14.89 -15.01 8.13
N PRO A 228 14.63 -15.41 6.88
CA PRO A 228 13.34 -15.22 6.22
C PRO A 228 12.18 -15.97 6.88
N HIS A 229 12.45 -16.90 7.79
CA HIS A 229 11.45 -17.59 8.61
C HIS A 229 11.18 -16.90 9.95
N ASP A 230 11.80 -15.75 10.23
CA ASP A 230 11.52 -14.97 11.42
C ASP A 230 10.08 -14.42 11.32
N SER A 231 9.26 -14.76 12.31
CA SER A 231 7.85 -14.38 12.34
C SER A 231 7.65 -12.85 12.39
N SER A 232 8.63 -12.11 12.92
CA SER A 232 8.59 -10.64 12.95
C SER A 232 8.64 -9.98 11.57
N LEU A 233 9.11 -10.70 10.54
CA LEU A 233 9.15 -10.26 9.13
C LEU A 233 7.93 -10.70 8.32
N ALA A 234 7.07 -11.55 8.87
CA ALA A 234 6.01 -12.18 8.11
C ALA A 234 5.06 -11.18 7.44
N LEU A 235 4.77 -10.07 8.10
CA LEU A 235 3.91 -9.02 7.55
C LEU A 235 4.66 -8.20 6.49
N MET A 236 5.90 -7.83 6.73
CA MET A 236 6.73 -7.08 5.79
C MET A 236 6.87 -7.81 4.45
N PHE A 237 7.19 -9.12 4.47
CA PHE A 237 7.30 -9.92 3.23
C PHE A 237 5.98 -10.13 2.50
N LYS A 238 4.84 -9.91 3.16
CA LYS A 238 3.54 -9.90 2.49
C LYS A 238 3.22 -8.56 1.83
N THR A 239 3.72 -7.48 2.41
CA THR A 239 3.42 -6.12 1.96
C THR A 239 4.45 -5.57 0.99
N HIS A 240 5.71 -6.02 1.05
CA HIS A 240 6.80 -5.55 0.20
C HIS A 240 7.53 -6.70 -0.49
N PRO A 241 8.10 -6.50 -1.69
CA PRO A 241 8.96 -7.47 -2.36
C PRO A 241 10.23 -7.77 -1.55
N SER A 242 10.91 -8.85 -1.95
CA SER A 242 12.19 -9.26 -1.36
C SER A 242 13.18 -8.10 -1.29
N PRO A 243 13.81 -7.83 -0.13
CA PRO A 243 14.85 -6.81 -0.01
C PRO A 243 15.99 -7.01 -1.02
N ARG A 244 16.34 -8.25 -1.34
CA ARG A 244 17.37 -8.59 -2.34
C ARG A 244 17.02 -8.11 -3.74
N ASP A 245 15.76 -8.28 -4.18
CA ASP A 245 15.33 -7.81 -5.50
C ASP A 245 15.41 -6.28 -5.58
N ARG A 246 15.00 -5.61 -4.51
CA ARG A 246 15.05 -4.15 -4.37
C ARG A 246 16.49 -3.64 -4.38
N LEU A 247 17.39 -4.25 -3.61
CA LEU A 247 18.82 -3.92 -3.59
C LEU A 247 19.46 -4.09 -4.97
N THR A 248 19.17 -5.19 -5.67
CA THR A 248 19.72 -5.44 -7.00
C THR A 248 19.33 -4.35 -7.99
N LEU A 249 18.09 -3.88 -7.92
CA LEU A 249 17.60 -2.81 -8.79
C LEU A 249 18.21 -1.46 -8.42
N LEU A 250 18.28 -1.14 -7.12
CA LEU A 250 18.87 0.09 -6.62
C LEU A 250 20.36 0.19 -6.97
N ASP A 251 21.12 -0.87 -6.80
CA ASP A 251 22.55 -0.93 -7.17
C ASP A 251 22.75 -0.54 -8.64
N LYS A 252 21.94 -1.13 -9.53
CA LYS A 252 21.98 -0.81 -10.95
C LYS A 252 21.60 0.64 -11.28
N GLU A 253 20.60 1.20 -10.58
CA GLU A 253 20.08 2.53 -10.88
C GLU A 253 20.87 3.65 -10.20
N MET A 254 21.36 3.42 -9.00
CA MET A 254 22.18 4.40 -8.26
C MET A 254 23.58 4.52 -8.89
N GLY A 255 24.24 3.39 -9.16
CA GLY A 255 25.63 3.39 -9.65
C GLY A 255 26.49 4.33 -8.78
N ASP A 256 27.23 5.22 -9.42
CA ASP A 256 28.11 6.23 -8.79
C ASP A 256 27.44 7.61 -8.59
N ARG A 257 26.16 7.74 -8.90
CA ARG A 257 25.45 9.04 -8.94
C ARG A 257 25.40 9.77 -7.59
N PHE A 258 25.47 9.02 -6.52
CA PHE A 258 25.33 9.53 -5.15
C PHE A 258 26.65 9.57 -4.35
N ASP A 259 27.76 9.10 -4.91
CA ASP A 259 29.05 9.03 -4.21
C ASP A 259 29.60 10.39 -3.75
N ALA A 260 29.15 11.46 -4.41
CA ALA A 260 29.53 12.83 -4.05
C ALA A 260 28.73 13.41 -2.86
N TYR A 261 27.70 12.72 -2.37
CA TYR A 261 26.87 13.20 -1.27
C TYR A 261 27.45 12.72 0.07
N PRO A 262 27.89 13.61 0.96
CA PRO A 262 28.50 13.23 2.24
C PRO A 262 27.42 12.74 3.22
N ALA A 263 27.74 11.70 3.97
CA ALA A 263 26.92 11.26 5.09
C ALA A 263 26.84 12.34 6.18
N PRO A 264 25.65 12.66 6.72
CA PRO A 264 25.49 13.72 7.73
C PRO A 264 25.86 13.21 9.12
N LEU A 265 27.13 13.31 9.51
CA LEU A 265 27.66 12.85 10.79
C LEU A 265 26.93 13.39 12.04
N GLN A 266 26.26 14.55 11.96
CA GLN A 266 25.49 15.09 13.08
C GLN A 266 24.14 14.38 13.28
N ALA A 267 23.51 13.95 12.19
CA ALA A 267 22.25 13.22 12.23
C ALA A 267 22.42 11.87 12.95
N ASP A 268 23.53 11.17 12.72
CA ASP A 268 23.80 9.88 13.37
C ASP A 268 24.01 10.03 14.89
N LYS A 269 24.68 11.11 15.33
CA LYS A 269 24.81 11.38 16.77
C LYS A 269 23.45 11.64 17.44
N ARG A 270 22.55 12.35 16.77
CA ARG A 270 21.18 12.60 17.24
C ARG A 270 20.40 11.29 17.33
N PHE A 271 20.44 10.47 16.31
CA PHE A 271 19.80 9.16 16.29
C PHE A 271 20.27 8.28 17.47
N ILE A 272 21.58 8.19 17.68
CA ILE A 272 22.14 7.40 18.78
C ILE A 272 21.63 7.89 20.14
N SER A 273 21.56 9.21 20.35
CA SER A 273 21.08 9.77 21.62
C SER A 273 19.60 9.54 21.86
N GLU A 274 18.77 9.59 20.82
CA GLU A 274 17.31 9.47 20.93
C GLU A 274 16.82 8.02 20.88
N ILE A 275 17.53 7.13 20.19
CA ILE A 275 17.08 5.76 19.93
C ILE A 275 18.01 4.69 20.53
N ALA A 276 19.32 4.73 20.19
CA ALA A 276 20.23 3.62 20.48
C ALA A 276 20.65 3.49 21.97
N GLN A 277 20.64 4.58 22.74
CA GLN A 277 20.97 4.53 24.18
C GLN A 277 19.93 3.84 25.06
N ARG A 278 18.87 3.26 24.46
CA ARG A 278 17.74 2.64 25.15
C ARG A 278 17.69 1.12 25.00
N LYS A 279 18.75 0.56 24.43
CA LYS A 279 18.94 -0.91 24.31
C LYS A 279 19.40 -1.55 25.61
#